data_77d89c23e1004700fc5540918afb6d78
#
_entry.id   77d89c23e1004700fc5540918afb6d78
#
_cell.length_a   1.000
_cell.length_b   1.000
_cell.length_c   1.000
_cell.angle_alpha   90.00
_cell.angle_beta   90.00
_cell.angle_gamma   90.00
#
_symmetry.space_group_name_H-M   'P 1'
#
loop_
_entity.id
_entity.type
_entity.pdbx_description
1 polymer ?
#
loop_
_entity_poly.entity_id
_entity_poly.type
_entity_poly.pdbx_seq_one_letter_code
_entity_poly.pdbx_strand_id
1 'polypeptide(L)'
;MFIRLPTKWLATAAVFSAVLGIACGSAATSFPTASPTTDSGASEATSSPTAGPTADAGTSGAISDNGPGPPAILEPNPLYKAELDATRLRTRGWRTDFSRHTVAFDEILSGGVGRDGIPPIDNPRFETIEEVESVMNDLEPVVTFKVNGEAKAYPLSILTWHEVVSDVVGGEPVTVTFCPLCNSAIAFKRTLEGRVFDFGVSGNLRNSDLIMWDRQTQTWWQQLTGEAIVGELAGHQLDFIPASIISWADFKLANPDSSVLSRDTGHSRPYGNNPYSGYDRVDQPPFLFDGETDGRLLPKERVAAIEIGDVSAAFPFPILETERVVNYPVNGQDVVVFFKLGTVSALDRALIIDSNDVGSTGVFEANLDGQKLSFSLKDGEFVDDQAGSVWNILGEAVAGELQGKSLNSIVHGNHFWFAWGAFNPDTLIYNGQG
;
A
#
# COMPACT_ATOMS: atom_id res chain seq x y z
N MET A 1 46.95 28.97 -32.83
CA MET A 1 46.88 28.01 -31.73
C MET A 1 45.97 28.61 -30.68
N PHE A 2 44.66 28.47 -30.85
CA PHE A 2 43.64 29.05 -29.96
C PHE A 2 42.96 27.89 -29.23
N ILE A 3 43.18 27.83 -27.93
CA ILE A 3 42.59 26.88 -27.01
C ILE A 3 41.17 27.37 -26.67
N ARG A 4 40.13 26.62 -27.03
CA ARG A 4 38.75 26.84 -26.59
C ARG A 4 38.53 26.10 -25.28
N LEU A 5 38.17 26.84 -24.23
CA LEU A 5 37.66 26.33 -22.96
C LEU A 5 36.17 25.91 -23.12
N PRO A 6 35.69 24.84 -22.46
CA PRO A 6 34.29 24.42 -22.52
C PRO A 6 33.46 25.27 -21.58
N THR A 7 32.35 25.74 -22.10
CA THR A 7 31.28 26.46 -21.39
C THR A 7 30.59 25.55 -20.39
N LYS A 8 30.64 25.90 -19.11
CA LYS A 8 29.86 25.26 -18.04
C LYS A 8 28.37 25.57 -18.26
N TRP A 9 27.55 24.52 -18.39
CA TRP A 9 26.11 24.62 -18.31
C TRP A 9 25.71 24.85 -16.86
N LEU A 10 25.20 26.02 -16.56
CA LEU A 10 24.42 26.31 -15.37
C LEU A 10 23.05 25.65 -15.55
N ALA A 11 22.84 24.50 -14.90
CA ALA A 11 21.52 23.94 -14.75
C ALA A 11 20.73 24.83 -13.76
N THR A 12 19.75 25.51 -14.29
CA THR A 12 18.80 26.35 -13.57
C THR A 12 17.93 25.42 -12.71
N ALA A 13 18.15 25.44 -11.41
CA ALA A 13 17.21 24.89 -10.43
C ALA A 13 15.98 25.80 -10.44
N ALA A 14 14.97 25.43 -11.17
CA ALA A 14 13.68 26.10 -11.19
C ALA A 14 12.67 25.29 -10.36
N VAL A 15 12.45 25.79 -9.13
CA VAL A 15 11.12 26.03 -8.54
C VAL A 15 10.31 24.82 -8.15
N PHE A 16 10.53 24.31 -6.94
CA PHE A 16 9.49 23.82 -6.04
C PHE A 16 9.31 24.84 -4.89
N SER A 17 8.73 26.00 -5.23
CA SER A 17 8.37 27.04 -4.26
C SER A 17 7.02 27.65 -4.63
N ALA A 18 5.96 26.84 -4.64
CA ALA A 18 4.61 27.36 -4.88
C ALA A 18 3.53 26.58 -4.12
N VAL A 19 3.72 26.27 -2.84
CA VAL A 19 2.61 25.99 -1.91
C VAL A 19 3.01 26.45 -0.51
N LEU A 20 3.18 27.76 -0.33
CA LEU A 20 3.21 28.40 0.99
C LEU A 20 2.87 29.88 0.81
N GLY A 21 1.62 30.22 1.02
CA GLY A 21 1.23 31.60 1.19
C GLY A 21 -0.20 31.93 0.81
N ILE A 22 -1.18 31.67 1.68
CA ILE A 22 -2.36 32.52 1.90
C ILE A 22 -2.70 32.32 3.39
N ALA A 23 -2.27 33.20 4.20
CA ALA A 23 -2.78 34.40 4.83
C ALA A 23 -3.82 34.15 5.92
N CYS A 24 -3.40 34.50 7.14
CA CYS A 24 -4.24 34.77 8.32
C CYS A 24 -5.41 35.72 8.02
N GLY A 25 -6.59 35.27 8.41
CA GLY A 25 -7.76 36.13 8.60
C GLY A 25 -8.50 35.69 9.87
N SER A 26 -8.24 36.39 10.97
CA SER A 26 -8.91 36.19 12.24
C SER A 26 -10.34 36.71 12.14
N ALA A 27 -11.32 35.85 12.49
CA ALA A 27 -12.63 36.31 12.95
C ALA A 27 -13.05 35.41 14.11
N ALA A 28 -13.04 35.99 15.31
CA ALA A 28 -13.57 35.39 16.51
C ALA A 28 -15.09 35.48 16.49
N THR A 29 -15.80 34.38 16.64
CA THR A 29 -17.18 34.33 17.06
C THR A 29 -17.35 33.35 18.21
N SER A 30 -17.79 33.89 19.32
CA SER A 30 -18.08 33.26 20.59
C SER A 30 -19.26 32.28 20.50
N PHE A 31 -19.13 31.10 21.08
CA PHE A 31 -20.20 30.16 21.36
C PHE A 31 -20.51 30.10 22.87
N PRO A 32 -21.77 29.95 23.27
CA PRO A 32 -22.14 29.87 24.67
C PRO A 32 -21.98 28.47 25.25
N THR A 33 -21.46 28.43 26.45
CA THR A 33 -21.37 27.30 27.37
C THR A 33 -22.74 26.80 27.84
N ALA A 34 -22.99 25.51 27.81
CA ALA A 34 -24.01 24.83 28.58
C ALA A 34 -23.39 23.77 29.47
N SER A 35 -23.62 23.89 30.77
CA SER A 35 -23.16 22.97 31.83
C SER A 35 -24.10 21.77 31.97
N PRO A 36 -23.61 20.64 32.54
CA PRO A 36 -24.36 19.40 32.62
C PRO A 36 -25.23 19.30 33.89
N THR A 37 -26.40 18.72 33.74
CA THR A 37 -27.20 18.22 34.86
C THR A 37 -26.94 16.74 35.10
N THR A 38 -26.60 16.45 36.33
CA THR A 38 -26.55 15.13 36.94
C THR A 38 -27.96 14.62 37.20
N ASP A 39 -28.23 13.36 36.88
CA ASP A 39 -29.25 12.59 37.60
C ASP A 39 -28.82 11.16 37.84
N SER A 40 -29.03 10.74 39.07
CA SER A 40 -28.63 9.46 39.68
C SER A 40 -29.83 8.50 39.71
N GLY A 41 -29.63 7.26 39.37
CA GLY A 41 -30.66 6.21 39.56
C GLY A 41 -30.05 4.82 39.56
N ALA A 42 -29.81 4.29 40.76
CA ALA A 42 -29.44 2.89 41.00
C ALA A 42 -30.65 1.99 40.92
N SER A 43 -30.48 0.77 40.39
CA SER A 43 -31.28 -0.41 40.79
C SER A 43 -30.55 -1.70 40.49
N GLU A 44 -30.26 -2.46 41.52
CA GLU A 44 -29.78 -3.84 41.54
C GLU A 44 -30.89 -4.79 41.05
N ALA A 45 -30.52 -5.87 40.37
CA ALA A 45 -31.12 -7.19 40.58
C ALA A 45 -30.26 -8.32 40.03
N THR A 46 -29.85 -9.17 40.91
CA THR A 46 -29.28 -10.50 40.78
C THR A 46 -30.18 -11.51 40.06
N SER A 47 -29.61 -12.39 39.22
CA SER A 47 -29.95 -13.84 39.26
C SER A 47 -29.07 -14.65 38.31
N SER A 48 -28.30 -15.61 38.86
CA SER A 48 -27.78 -16.78 38.13
C SER A 48 -28.86 -17.83 37.95
N PRO A 49 -28.75 -18.67 36.94
CA PRO A 49 -28.92 -20.10 37.17
C PRO A 49 -27.89 -21.01 36.45
N THR A 50 -27.40 -21.93 37.22
CA THR A 50 -27.40 -23.40 37.11
C THR A 50 -26.82 -24.07 35.86
N ALA A 51 -25.83 -24.93 36.13
CA ALA A 51 -25.08 -25.82 35.28
C ALA A 51 -25.86 -27.06 34.77
N GLY A 52 -25.43 -27.57 33.60
CA GLY A 52 -25.31 -28.94 33.16
C GLY A 52 -26.02 -29.25 31.83
N PRO A 53 -25.66 -30.31 31.10
CA PRO A 53 -24.62 -31.29 31.35
C PRO A 53 -23.60 -31.44 30.17
N THR A 54 -22.46 -32.07 30.47
CA THR A 54 -21.38 -32.58 29.63
C THR A 54 -21.84 -33.42 28.43
N ALA A 55 -21.26 -33.13 27.24
CA ALA A 55 -21.20 -34.04 26.12
C ALA A 55 -19.75 -34.11 25.58
N ASP A 56 -19.40 -35.28 25.30
CA ASP A 56 -18.18 -36.02 25.01
C ASP A 56 -17.14 -35.34 24.09
N ALA A 57 -15.86 -35.52 24.41
CA ALA A 57 -14.69 -35.03 23.73
C ALA A 57 -14.40 -35.86 22.46
N GLY A 58 -14.64 -35.25 21.29
CA GLY A 58 -14.02 -35.68 20.06
C GLY A 58 -12.63 -35.04 19.92
N THR A 59 -11.59 -35.87 19.99
CA THR A 59 -10.20 -35.49 19.71
C THR A 59 -10.05 -35.00 18.26
N SER A 60 -10.11 -33.69 18.07
CA SER A 60 -9.63 -33.01 16.88
C SER A 60 -8.16 -32.74 17.08
N GLY A 61 -7.30 -33.36 16.24
CA GLY A 61 -5.87 -33.14 16.26
C GLY A 61 -5.56 -31.64 16.04
N ALA A 62 -5.02 -31.00 17.05
CA ALA A 62 -4.46 -29.68 16.94
C ALA A 62 -3.27 -29.73 15.98
N ILE A 63 -3.40 -29.11 14.81
CA ILE A 63 -2.27 -28.71 13.98
C ILE A 63 -1.53 -27.69 14.84
N SER A 64 -0.34 -28.02 15.31
CA SER A 64 0.54 -27.07 15.98
C SER A 64 0.95 -26.02 14.94
N ASP A 65 0.37 -24.83 15.06
CA ASP A 65 0.86 -23.63 14.38
C ASP A 65 2.21 -23.28 15.00
N ASN A 66 3.29 -23.82 14.39
CA ASN A 66 4.67 -23.44 14.66
C ASN A 66 5.07 -22.27 13.75
N GLY A 67 4.27 -21.22 13.69
CA GLY A 67 4.72 -19.94 13.18
C GLY A 67 5.92 -19.44 13.98
N PRO A 68 6.86 -18.69 13.39
CA PRO A 68 7.93 -18.08 14.15
C PRO A 68 7.31 -17.25 15.28
N GLY A 69 7.79 -17.49 16.52
CA GLY A 69 7.34 -16.71 17.67
C GLY A 69 7.61 -15.22 17.45
N PRO A 70 7.00 -14.33 18.26
CA PRO A 70 7.21 -12.90 18.11
C PRO A 70 8.71 -12.59 18.07
N PRO A 71 9.13 -11.67 17.18
CA PRO A 71 10.54 -11.33 17.05
C PRO A 71 11.09 -10.88 18.40
N ALA A 72 12.31 -11.30 18.73
CA ALA A 72 12.96 -10.87 19.96
C ALA A 72 13.12 -9.34 19.93
N ILE A 73 12.79 -8.68 21.06
CA ILE A 73 13.03 -7.24 21.20
C ILE A 73 14.50 -6.96 20.90
N LEU A 74 14.75 -6.09 19.92
CA LEU A 74 16.10 -5.73 19.51
C LEU A 74 16.84 -5.06 20.67
N GLU A 75 18.04 -5.52 20.99
CA GLU A 75 18.86 -4.91 22.04
C GLU A 75 19.30 -3.49 21.67
N PRO A 76 19.35 -2.54 22.63
CA PRO A 76 19.77 -1.19 22.34
C PRO A 76 21.21 -1.11 21.83
N ASN A 77 21.45 -0.42 20.71
CA ASN A 77 22.78 -0.11 20.21
C ASN A 77 23.42 1.00 21.09
N PRO A 78 24.50 0.75 21.81
CA PRO A 78 25.13 1.76 22.67
C PRO A 78 25.80 2.91 21.90
N LEU A 79 26.05 2.73 20.60
CA LEU A 79 26.69 3.72 19.72
C LEU A 79 25.72 4.62 19.00
N TYR A 80 24.40 4.37 19.10
CA TYR A 80 23.38 5.06 18.32
C TYR A 80 23.49 6.58 18.31
N LYS A 81 23.91 7.20 19.44
CA LYS A 81 24.06 8.67 19.50
C LYS A 81 25.16 9.18 18.59
N ALA A 82 26.30 8.49 18.56
CA ALA A 82 27.41 8.89 17.70
C ALA A 82 27.05 8.67 16.21
N GLU A 83 26.34 7.58 15.91
CA GLU A 83 25.83 7.30 14.56
C GLU A 83 24.81 8.35 14.12
N LEU A 84 23.85 8.69 14.99
CA LEU A 84 22.84 9.70 14.73
C LEU A 84 23.43 11.10 14.54
N ASP A 85 24.38 11.49 15.42
CA ASP A 85 25.06 12.80 15.37
C ASP A 85 25.93 12.97 14.10
N ALA A 86 26.34 11.85 13.48
CA ALA A 86 27.07 11.85 12.21
C ALA A 86 26.16 12.14 11.00
N THR A 87 24.85 12.09 11.17
CA THR A 87 23.86 12.27 10.10
C THR A 87 23.21 13.67 10.13
N ARG A 88 22.36 13.95 9.13
CA ARG A 88 21.49 15.13 9.09
C ARG A 88 20.06 14.86 9.52
N LEU A 89 19.80 13.67 10.05
CA LEU A 89 18.46 13.23 10.42
C LEU A 89 17.90 14.11 11.55
N ARG A 90 16.67 14.63 11.34
CA ARG A 90 16.01 15.52 12.31
C ARG A 90 15.16 14.70 13.28
N THR A 91 15.66 14.55 14.50
CA THR A 91 14.99 13.77 15.56
C THR A 91 14.27 14.64 16.59
N ARG A 92 14.42 15.97 16.53
CA ARG A 92 13.77 16.89 17.47
C ARG A 92 12.25 16.76 17.43
N GLY A 93 11.65 16.50 18.58
CA GLY A 93 10.20 16.35 18.74
C GLY A 93 9.72 14.90 18.60
N TRP A 94 10.61 13.95 18.34
CA TRP A 94 10.33 12.54 18.38
C TRP A 94 10.63 11.95 19.78
N ARG A 95 9.78 11.01 20.23
CA ARG A 95 10.01 10.20 21.45
C ARG A 95 10.46 8.78 21.09
N THR A 96 10.75 8.55 19.82
CA THR A 96 11.25 7.29 19.26
C THR A 96 12.49 6.83 20.02
N ASP A 97 12.57 5.57 20.35
CA ASP A 97 13.78 4.96 20.92
C ASP A 97 14.81 4.71 19.81
N PHE A 98 15.61 5.71 19.50
CA PHE A 98 16.65 5.63 18.47
C PHE A 98 17.78 4.64 18.81
N SER A 99 17.83 4.11 20.05
CA SER A 99 18.82 3.07 20.36
C SER A 99 18.52 1.73 19.71
N ARG A 100 17.30 1.52 19.21
CA ARG A 100 16.88 0.33 18.50
C ARG A 100 16.61 0.66 17.04
N HIS A 101 17.39 0.11 16.15
CA HIS A 101 17.24 0.31 14.70
C HIS A 101 17.82 -0.88 13.93
N THR A 102 17.20 -1.20 12.80
CA THR A 102 17.62 -2.28 11.88
C THR A 102 18.36 -1.74 10.67
N VAL A 103 18.32 -0.42 10.44
CA VAL A 103 18.92 0.27 9.29
C VAL A 103 19.87 1.36 9.76
N ALA A 104 20.83 1.76 8.93
CA ALA A 104 21.72 2.87 9.25
C ALA A 104 20.97 4.21 9.14
N PHE A 105 21.27 5.18 10.01
CA PHE A 105 20.56 6.46 10.03
C PHE A 105 20.86 7.36 8.83
N ASP A 106 21.98 7.17 8.15
CA ASP A 106 22.36 7.89 6.94
C ASP A 106 21.58 7.41 5.70
N GLU A 107 20.95 6.21 5.75
CA GLU A 107 20.00 5.77 4.74
C GLU A 107 18.65 6.51 4.79
N ILE A 108 18.37 7.24 5.91
CA ILE A 108 17.10 7.91 6.14
C ILE A 108 17.22 9.38 5.73
N LEU A 109 16.48 9.76 4.70
CA LEU A 109 16.47 11.10 4.13
C LEU A 109 15.19 11.86 4.51
N SER A 110 15.31 13.19 4.66
CA SER A 110 14.11 14.01 4.84
C SER A 110 13.41 14.24 3.51
N GLY A 111 12.12 13.93 3.43
CA GLY A 111 11.24 14.23 2.29
C GLY A 111 10.88 15.71 2.14
N GLY A 112 11.40 16.59 3.02
CA GLY A 112 11.13 18.03 2.97
C GLY A 112 9.88 18.47 3.72
N VAL A 113 9.02 17.54 4.14
CA VAL A 113 7.84 17.76 4.99
C VAL A 113 8.12 17.30 6.42
N GLY A 114 7.39 17.82 7.40
CA GLY A 114 7.48 17.32 8.77
C GLY A 114 6.55 16.14 9.02
N ARG A 115 6.59 15.62 10.25
CA ARG A 115 5.67 14.59 10.72
C ARG A 115 4.22 15.00 10.46
N ASP A 116 3.45 14.14 9.79
CA ASP A 116 2.07 14.37 9.30
C ASP A 116 1.92 15.66 8.48
N GLY A 117 3.00 16.15 7.85
CA GLY A 117 2.95 17.26 6.90
C GLY A 117 2.16 16.90 5.63
N ILE A 118 2.14 15.60 5.28
CA ILE A 118 1.13 14.96 4.45
C ILE A 118 0.15 14.32 5.46
N PRO A 119 -1.07 14.89 5.64
CA PRO A 119 -1.95 14.46 6.72
C PRO A 119 -2.58 13.09 6.42
N PRO A 120 -2.38 12.08 7.27
CA PRO A 120 -3.07 10.80 7.11
C PRO A 120 -4.57 10.94 7.35
N ILE A 121 -5.37 9.99 6.88
CA ILE A 121 -6.80 9.90 7.14
C ILE A 121 -7.03 8.89 8.27
N ASP A 122 -7.27 9.41 9.49
CA ASP A 122 -7.46 8.58 10.68
C ASP A 122 -8.94 8.16 10.89
N ASN A 123 -9.88 8.89 10.32
CA ASN A 123 -11.32 8.66 10.43
C ASN A 123 -11.97 8.73 9.04
N PRO A 124 -11.76 7.71 8.19
CA PRO A 124 -12.25 7.72 6.83
C PRO A 124 -13.79 7.68 6.78
N ARG A 125 -14.37 8.43 5.83
CA ARG A 125 -15.77 8.35 5.46
C ARG A 125 -15.88 7.65 4.13
N PHE A 126 -16.97 6.93 3.96
CA PHE A 126 -17.22 6.18 2.74
C PHE A 126 -18.55 6.59 2.14
N GLU A 127 -18.62 6.49 0.83
CA GLU A 127 -19.81 6.72 0.01
C GLU A 127 -20.15 5.45 -0.77
N THR A 128 -21.40 5.29 -1.11
CA THR A 128 -21.84 4.19 -1.97
C THR A 128 -21.40 4.44 -3.42
N ILE A 129 -21.39 3.39 -4.24
CA ILE A 129 -21.09 3.48 -5.68
C ILE A 129 -22.05 4.48 -6.36
N GLU A 130 -23.34 4.45 -6.01
CA GLU A 130 -24.35 5.34 -6.57
C GLU A 130 -24.09 6.83 -6.27
N GLU A 131 -23.67 7.14 -5.03
CA GLU A 131 -23.38 8.51 -4.60
C GLU A 131 -22.21 9.14 -5.36
N VAL A 132 -21.23 8.34 -5.77
CA VAL A 132 -20.02 8.83 -6.45
C VAL A 132 -20.04 8.66 -7.98
N GLU A 133 -21.07 8.03 -8.56
CA GLU A 133 -21.12 7.70 -10.00
C GLU A 133 -20.91 8.93 -10.90
N SER A 134 -21.34 10.11 -10.47
CA SER A 134 -21.21 11.36 -11.25
C SER A 134 -19.83 12.04 -11.09
N VAL A 135 -19.00 11.62 -10.12
CA VAL A 135 -17.74 12.30 -9.77
C VAL A 135 -16.49 11.44 -9.95
N MET A 136 -16.66 10.12 -10.06
CA MET A 136 -15.58 9.18 -10.37
C MET A 136 -15.62 8.75 -11.82
N ASN A 137 -14.44 8.63 -12.43
CA ASN A 137 -14.30 8.16 -13.80
C ASN A 137 -13.97 6.66 -13.82
N ASP A 138 -14.51 5.93 -14.81
CA ASP A 138 -14.31 4.50 -14.95
C ASP A 138 -12.85 4.06 -14.97
N LEU A 139 -11.95 4.86 -15.53
CA LEU A 139 -10.52 4.57 -15.60
C LEU A 139 -9.71 5.01 -14.37
N GLU A 140 -10.36 5.66 -13.38
CA GLU A 140 -9.67 6.15 -12.18
C GLU A 140 -9.08 4.98 -11.38
N PRO A 141 -7.78 5.03 -11.01
CA PRO A 141 -7.15 3.97 -10.24
C PRO A 141 -7.61 3.98 -8.79
N VAL A 142 -7.98 2.81 -8.29
CA VAL A 142 -8.34 2.59 -6.89
C VAL A 142 -7.53 1.43 -6.32
N VAL A 143 -7.10 1.56 -5.07
CA VAL A 143 -6.61 0.42 -4.29
C VAL A 143 -7.81 -0.33 -3.75
N THR A 144 -7.82 -1.64 -3.86
CA THR A 144 -8.86 -2.50 -3.30
C THR A 144 -8.29 -3.79 -2.75
N PHE A 145 -8.99 -4.33 -1.76
CA PHE A 145 -8.77 -5.64 -1.17
C PHE A 145 -10.06 -6.11 -0.49
N LYS A 146 -10.11 -7.38 -0.14
CA LYS A 146 -11.27 -7.99 0.54
C LYS A 146 -10.82 -8.64 1.84
N VAL A 147 -11.51 -8.32 2.94
CA VAL A 147 -11.31 -8.96 4.25
C VAL A 147 -12.65 -9.44 4.77
N ASN A 148 -12.75 -10.69 5.17
CA ASN A 148 -13.97 -11.32 5.71
C ASN A 148 -15.22 -11.04 4.85
N GLY A 149 -15.05 -10.97 3.52
CA GLY A 149 -16.14 -10.75 2.56
C GLY A 149 -16.47 -9.28 2.30
N GLU A 150 -15.95 -8.32 3.08
CA GLU A 150 -16.09 -6.89 2.81
C GLU A 150 -14.97 -6.41 1.89
N ALA A 151 -15.32 -5.68 0.83
CA ALA A 151 -14.39 -4.97 -0.03
C ALA A 151 -14.65 -3.45 0.04
N LYS A 152 -13.59 -2.65 -0.07
CA LYS A 152 -13.67 -1.19 -0.18
C LYS A 152 -12.71 -0.70 -1.24
N ALA A 153 -12.98 0.47 -1.81
CA ALA A 153 -12.11 1.16 -2.74
C ALA A 153 -11.49 2.41 -2.12
N TYR A 154 -10.20 2.60 -2.39
CA TYR A 154 -9.44 3.77 -1.94
C TYR A 154 -8.82 4.45 -3.17
N PRO A 155 -9.45 5.53 -3.70
CA PRO A 155 -8.99 6.21 -4.91
C PRO A 155 -7.57 6.77 -4.76
N LEU A 156 -6.70 6.52 -5.75
CA LEU A 156 -5.36 7.11 -5.75
C LEU A 156 -5.40 8.63 -5.86
N SER A 157 -6.48 9.20 -6.41
CA SER A 157 -6.72 10.65 -6.39
C SER A 157 -6.80 11.25 -4.98
N ILE A 158 -7.14 10.44 -3.98
CA ILE A 158 -7.13 10.81 -2.56
C ILE A 158 -5.78 10.41 -1.93
N LEU A 159 -5.34 9.18 -2.15
CA LEU A 159 -4.12 8.66 -1.53
C LEU A 159 -2.85 9.43 -1.93
N THR A 160 -2.76 10.02 -3.12
CA THR A 160 -1.65 10.90 -3.52
C THR A 160 -1.49 12.15 -2.64
N TRP A 161 -2.52 12.53 -1.88
CA TRP A 161 -2.53 13.69 -0.97
C TRP A 161 -2.42 13.31 0.51
N HIS A 162 -2.62 12.03 0.83
CA HIS A 162 -2.73 11.56 2.22
C HIS A 162 -1.78 10.42 2.56
N GLU A 163 -1.40 9.60 1.58
CA GLU A 163 -0.45 8.49 1.65
C GLU A 163 -0.85 7.36 2.63
N VAL A 164 -1.55 7.64 3.72
CA VAL A 164 -1.93 6.66 4.76
C VAL A 164 -3.40 6.85 5.15
N VAL A 165 -4.15 5.76 5.19
CA VAL A 165 -5.55 5.70 5.67
C VAL A 165 -5.67 4.59 6.70
N SER A 166 -6.12 4.92 7.91
CA SER A 166 -6.47 3.94 8.95
C SER A 166 -7.95 3.61 8.88
N ASP A 167 -8.31 2.34 8.70
CA ASP A 167 -9.71 1.89 8.54
C ASP A 167 -9.97 0.59 9.31
N VAL A 168 -11.21 0.10 9.20
CA VAL A 168 -11.66 -1.25 9.59
C VAL A 168 -12.42 -1.85 8.41
N VAL A 169 -11.99 -2.98 7.91
CA VAL A 169 -12.61 -3.71 6.79
C VAL A 169 -12.92 -5.13 7.25
N GLY A 170 -14.16 -5.56 7.11
CA GLY A 170 -14.60 -6.89 7.57
C GLY A 170 -14.36 -7.15 9.06
N GLY A 171 -14.35 -6.08 9.87
CA GLY A 171 -14.05 -6.15 11.31
C GLY A 171 -12.55 -6.17 11.64
N GLU A 172 -11.65 -6.22 10.65
CA GLU A 172 -10.19 -6.17 10.84
C GLU A 172 -9.68 -4.72 10.78
N PRO A 173 -8.94 -4.23 11.79
CA PRO A 173 -8.23 -2.96 11.69
C PRO A 173 -7.12 -3.03 10.63
N VAL A 174 -7.19 -2.12 9.65
CA VAL A 174 -6.26 -2.10 8.51
C VAL A 174 -5.65 -0.70 8.31
N THR A 175 -4.46 -0.64 7.72
CA THR A 175 -3.91 0.59 7.15
C THR A 175 -3.68 0.40 5.66
N VAL A 176 -4.18 1.36 4.87
CA VAL A 176 -4.01 1.40 3.42
C VAL A 176 -3.02 2.51 3.11
N THR A 177 -1.98 2.18 2.38
CA THR A 177 -0.90 3.11 2.10
C THR A 177 -0.65 3.24 0.61
N PHE A 178 -0.17 4.42 0.21
CA PHE A 178 0.34 4.65 -1.13
C PHE A 178 1.57 5.55 -1.06
N CYS A 179 2.71 5.06 -1.52
CA CYS A 179 3.91 5.85 -1.76
C CYS A 179 3.95 6.29 -3.23
N PRO A 180 3.65 7.55 -3.57
CA PRO A 180 3.66 8.01 -4.96
C PRO A 180 5.04 7.91 -5.60
N LEU A 181 6.10 8.10 -4.81
CA LEU A 181 7.48 8.06 -5.32
C LEU A 181 7.88 6.64 -5.77
N CYS A 182 7.29 5.60 -5.16
CA CYS A 182 7.56 4.19 -5.48
C CYS A 182 6.47 3.56 -6.34
N ASN A 183 5.37 4.27 -6.60
CA ASN A 183 4.11 3.71 -7.13
C ASN A 183 3.63 2.51 -6.32
N SER A 184 3.88 2.50 -5.01
CA SER A 184 3.65 1.37 -4.11
C SER A 184 2.37 1.57 -3.33
N ALA A 185 1.34 0.76 -3.62
CA ALA A 185 0.11 0.68 -2.83
C ALA A 185 0.11 -0.63 -2.03
N ILE A 186 0.03 -0.54 -0.73
CA ILE A 186 0.09 -1.69 0.18
C ILE A 186 -0.94 -1.53 1.29
N ALA A 187 -1.58 -2.63 1.63
CA ALA A 187 -2.46 -2.71 2.80
C ALA A 187 -1.87 -3.65 3.85
N PHE A 188 -1.99 -3.27 5.12
CA PHE A 188 -1.52 -4.04 6.26
C PHE A 188 -2.62 -4.22 7.29
N LYS A 189 -2.57 -5.32 8.04
CA LYS A 189 -3.22 -5.36 9.33
C LYS A 189 -2.48 -4.42 10.29
N ARG A 190 -3.23 -3.62 11.02
CA ARG A 190 -2.64 -2.70 12.02
C ARG A 190 -2.76 -3.21 13.46
N THR A 191 -3.12 -4.49 13.62
CA THR A 191 -3.09 -5.20 14.89
C THR A 191 -1.79 -5.99 15.00
N LEU A 192 -0.95 -5.65 15.95
CA LEU A 192 0.30 -6.34 16.26
C LEU A 192 0.29 -6.72 17.74
N GLU A 193 0.51 -8.00 18.06
CA GLU A 193 0.53 -8.54 19.44
C GLU A 193 -0.73 -8.14 20.25
N GLY A 194 -1.90 -8.13 19.61
CA GLY A 194 -3.17 -7.79 20.23
C GLY A 194 -3.38 -6.28 20.49
N ARG A 195 -2.49 -5.42 20.02
CA ARG A 195 -2.61 -3.96 20.08
C ARG A 195 -2.90 -3.41 18.70
N VAL A 196 -3.83 -2.46 18.61
CA VAL A 196 -4.11 -1.74 17.36
C VAL A 196 -3.24 -0.49 17.31
N PHE A 197 -2.57 -0.29 16.16
CA PHE A 197 -1.70 0.86 15.91
C PHE A 197 -2.33 1.82 14.91
N ASP A 198 -2.09 3.12 15.10
CA ASP A 198 -2.51 4.18 14.20
C ASP A 198 -1.28 4.77 13.53
N PHE A 199 -1.26 4.72 12.21
CA PHE A 199 -0.10 5.13 11.43
C PHE A 199 -0.25 6.54 10.87
N GLY A 200 0.90 7.22 10.74
CA GLY A 200 1.03 8.53 10.11
C GLY A 200 2.23 8.58 9.18
N VAL A 201 2.41 9.73 8.53
CA VAL A 201 3.52 10.01 7.63
C VAL A 201 4.66 10.65 8.42
N SER A 202 5.84 10.03 8.45
CA SER A 202 6.98 10.57 9.21
C SER A 202 7.58 11.83 8.58
N GLY A 203 7.43 11.99 7.26
CA GLY A 203 8.11 12.98 6.45
C GLY A 203 9.54 12.58 6.07
N ASN A 204 9.96 11.38 6.42
CA ASN A 204 11.23 10.78 6.03
C ASN A 204 11.03 9.68 5.00
N LEU A 205 12.10 9.39 4.27
CA LEU A 205 12.16 8.38 3.22
C LEU A 205 13.41 7.53 3.40
N ARG A 206 13.37 6.28 2.95
CA ARG A 206 14.53 5.42 2.75
C ARG A 206 14.40 4.77 1.37
N ASN A 207 15.44 4.84 0.55
CA ASN A 207 15.37 4.43 -0.85
C ASN A 207 14.19 5.08 -1.61
N SER A 208 13.89 6.36 -1.33
CA SER A 208 12.74 7.10 -1.86
C SER A 208 11.37 6.58 -1.39
N ASP A 209 11.32 5.51 -0.60
CA ASP A 209 10.07 4.95 -0.10
C ASP A 209 9.66 5.57 1.23
N LEU A 210 8.34 5.69 1.41
CA LEU A 210 7.69 6.26 2.59
C LEU A 210 8.11 5.55 3.88
N ILE A 211 8.54 6.31 4.88
CA ILE A 211 8.63 5.85 6.26
C ILE A 211 7.37 6.30 7.00
N MET A 212 6.56 5.35 7.40
CA MET A 212 5.43 5.56 8.30
C MET A 212 5.91 5.70 9.74
N TRP A 213 5.06 6.16 10.65
CA TRP A 213 5.29 6.11 12.08
C TRP A 213 4.00 5.73 12.82
N ASP A 214 4.07 4.99 13.92
CA ASP A 214 2.91 4.72 14.75
C ASP A 214 2.76 5.75 15.88
N ARG A 215 1.50 6.06 16.25
CA ARG A 215 1.19 7.07 17.28
C ARG A 215 1.44 6.58 18.69
N GLN A 216 1.44 5.27 18.92
CA GLN A 216 1.52 4.63 20.22
C GLN A 216 2.96 4.61 20.75
N THR A 217 3.91 4.17 19.94
CA THR A 217 5.33 4.05 20.33
C THR A 217 6.25 5.06 19.65
N GLN A 218 5.77 5.69 18.57
CA GLN A 218 6.54 6.50 17.63
C GLN A 218 7.66 5.71 16.93
N THR A 219 7.49 4.40 16.79
CA THR A 219 8.35 3.57 15.96
C THR A 219 8.17 3.95 14.49
N TRP A 220 9.24 3.88 13.72
CA TRP A 220 9.27 4.17 12.29
C TRP A 220 9.23 2.87 11.50
N TRP A 221 8.40 2.85 10.47
CA TRP A 221 8.06 1.66 9.69
C TRP A 221 8.31 1.90 8.20
N GLN A 222 9.05 1.01 7.55
CA GLN A 222 9.24 1.06 6.11
C GLN A 222 7.95 0.64 5.40
N GLN A 223 7.41 1.46 4.52
CA GLN A 223 6.13 1.17 3.86
C GLN A 223 6.23 -0.03 2.91
N LEU A 224 7.29 -0.13 2.10
CA LEU A 224 7.40 -1.20 1.11
C LEU A 224 7.57 -2.58 1.73
N THR A 225 8.31 -2.67 2.83
CA THR A 225 8.60 -3.94 3.50
C THR A 225 7.69 -4.25 4.68
N GLY A 226 6.97 -3.26 5.24
CA GLY A 226 6.19 -3.41 6.46
C GLY A 226 7.04 -3.58 7.72
N GLU A 227 8.36 -3.43 7.65
CA GLU A 227 9.29 -3.61 8.77
C GLU A 227 9.35 -2.37 9.67
N ALA A 228 9.34 -2.56 10.97
CA ALA A 228 9.70 -1.54 11.95
C ALA A 228 11.21 -1.33 11.94
N ILE A 229 11.68 -0.18 11.47
CA ILE A 229 13.10 0.07 11.22
C ILE A 229 13.81 0.86 12.30
N VAL A 230 13.09 1.71 13.07
CA VAL A 230 13.66 2.50 14.17
C VAL A 230 12.62 2.66 15.27
N GLY A 231 12.94 2.29 16.51
CA GLY A 231 12.05 2.51 17.65
C GLY A 231 11.89 1.29 18.55
N GLU A 232 10.95 1.39 19.48
CA GLU A 232 10.64 0.34 20.47
C GLU A 232 10.35 -1.01 19.80
N LEU A 233 9.67 -0.98 18.63
CA LEU A 233 9.25 -2.16 17.87
C LEU A 233 10.20 -2.53 16.72
N ALA A 234 11.41 -1.94 16.65
CA ALA A 234 12.36 -2.25 15.58
C ALA A 234 12.61 -3.76 15.45
N GLY A 235 12.52 -4.26 14.21
CA GLY A 235 12.57 -5.69 13.87
C GLY A 235 11.23 -6.40 13.82
N HIS A 236 10.12 -5.75 14.21
CA HIS A 236 8.78 -6.29 14.02
C HIS A 236 8.31 -6.10 12.57
N GLN A 237 7.38 -6.96 12.15
CA GLN A 237 6.84 -7.01 10.81
C GLN A 237 5.31 -6.86 10.85
N LEU A 238 4.76 -6.00 9.99
CA LEU A 238 3.31 -5.92 9.77
C LEU A 238 2.85 -7.05 8.84
N ASP A 239 1.66 -7.60 9.12
CA ASP A 239 1.01 -8.56 8.23
C ASP A 239 0.46 -7.82 7.01
N PHE A 240 0.89 -8.25 5.82
CA PHE A 240 0.36 -7.76 4.56
C PHE A 240 -1.06 -8.28 4.29
N ILE A 241 -1.86 -7.45 3.64
CA ILE A 241 -3.14 -7.86 3.05
C ILE A 241 -2.98 -7.79 1.53
N PRO A 242 -3.27 -8.88 0.78
CA PRO A 242 -3.25 -8.83 -0.68
C PRO A 242 -4.16 -7.71 -1.19
N ALA A 243 -3.58 -6.73 -1.86
CA ALA A 243 -4.28 -5.57 -2.40
C ALA A 243 -3.88 -5.36 -3.87
N SER A 244 -4.79 -4.79 -4.66
CA SER A 244 -4.57 -4.50 -6.08
C SER A 244 -4.89 -3.05 -6.39
N ILE A 245 -4.17 -2.46 -7.36
CA ILE A 245 -4.59 -1.23 -8.02
C ILE A 245 -5.34 -1.64 -9.28
N ILE A 246 -6.63 -1.30 -9.35
CA ILE A 246 -7.50 -1.57 -10.51
C ILE A 246 -8.28 -0.32 -10.90
N SER A 247 -8.98 -0.37 -12.03
CA SER A 247 -9.90 0.70 -12.44
C SER A 247 -11.13 0.75 -11.54
N TRP A 248 -11.70 1.95 -11.40
CA TRP A 248 -13.01 2.12 -10.76
C TRP A 248 -14.09 1.27 -11.44
N ALA A 249 -14.07 1.15 -12.78
CA ALA A 249 -15.00 0.30 -13.52
C ALA A 249 -14.92 -1.17 -13.10
N ASP A 250 -13.70 -1.72 -12.97
CA ASP A 250 -13.52 -3.11 -12.55
C ASP A 250 -13.95 -3.32 -11.09
N PHE A 251 -13.66 -2.35 -10.21
CA PHE A 251 -14.07 -2.43 -8.82
C PHE A 251 -15.59 -2.49 -8.67
N LYS A 252 -16.32 -1.53 -9.28
CA LYS A 252 -17.78 -1.46 -9.16
C LYS A 252 -18.50 -2.64 -9.82
N LEU A 253 -17.90 -3.20 -10.88
CA LEU A 253 -18.45 -4.41 -11.52
C LEU A 253 -18.31 -5.65 -10.63
N ALA A 254 -17.16 -5.81 -9.95
CA ALA A 254 -16.90 -6.93 -9.10
C ALA A 254 -17.59 -6.82 -7.72
N ASN A 255 -17.81 -5.59 -7.22
CA ASN A 255 -18.27 -5.31 -5.88
C ASN A 255 -19.40 -4.26 -5.87
N PRO A 256 -20.57 -4.53 -6.48
CA PRO A 256 -21.63 -3.52 -6.71
C PRO A 256 -22.24 -2.94 -5.43
N ASP A 257 -22.19 -3.67 -4.31
CA ASP A 257 -22.75 -3.27 -3.02
C ASP A 257 -21.69 -2.69 -2.05
N SER A 258 -20.48 -2.46 -2.55
CA SER A 258 -19.34 -1.97 -1.76
C SER A 258 -19.31 -0.44 -1.68
N SER A 259 -18.36 0.07 -0.89
CA SER A 259 -18.18 1.50 -0.67
C SER A 259 -16.80 1.99 -1.12
N VAL A 260 -16.69 3.29 -1.32
CA VAL A 260 -15.48 3.97 -1.72
C VAL A 260 -15.14 5.10 -0.75
N LEU A 261 -13.85 5.30 -0.49
CA LEU A 261 -13.36 6.39 0.35
C LEU A 261 -13.82 7.74 -0.19
N SER A 262 -14.55 8.48 0.65
CA SER A 262 -15.10 9.80 0.33
C SER A 262 -14.02 10.87 0.19
N ARG A 263 -14.27 11.84 -0.67
CA ARG A 263 -13.50 13.10 -0.74
C ARG A 263 -13.69 14.00 0.48
N ASP A 264 -14.68 13.72 1.34
CA ASP A 264 -14.86 14.39 2.64
C ASP A 264 -13.92 13.80 3.69
N THR A 265 -12.64 14.05 3.54
CA THR A 265 -11.57 13.57 4.41
C THR A 265 -11.31 14.45 5.64
N GLY A 266 -12.04 15.57 5.78
CA GLY A 266 -11.74 16.62 6.75
C GLY A 266 -10.62 17.58 6.33
N HIS A 267 -10.03 17.38 5.16
CA HIS A 267 -8.96 18.21 4.59
C HIS A 267 -9.38 18.83 3.26
N SER A 268 -8.99 20.07 3.02
CA SER A 268 -9.21 20.73 1.72
C SER A 268 -8.04 20.41 0.79
N ARG A 269 -8.28 19.53 -0.18
CA ARG A 269 -7.32 19.14 -1.21
C ARG A 269 -8.00 19.12 -2.58
N PRO A 270 -7.29 19.44 -3.67
CA PRO A 270 -7.85 19.38 -5.02
C PRO A 270 -7.79 17.94 -5.56
N TYR A 271 -8.60 17.03 -4.98
CA TYR A 271 -8.64 15.63 -5.38
C TYR A 271 -8.92 15.47 -6.87
N GLY A 272 -8.19 14.55 -7.51
CA GLY A 272 -8.16 14.38 -8.96
C GLY A 272 -7.01 15.12 -9.63
N ASN A 273 -6.45 16.18 -9.00
CA ASN A 273 -5.20 16.77 -9.43
C ASN A 273 -4.03 15.92 -8.89
N ASN A 274 -3.03 15.75 -9.74
CA ASN A 274 -1.82 14.99 -9.42
C ASN A 274 -0.70 15.95 -8.94
N PRO A 275 -0.31 15.91 -7.66
CA PRO A 275 0.81 16.71 -7.16
C PRO A 275 2.19 16.24 -7.67
N TYR A 276 2.26 15.04 -8.26
CA TYR A 276 3.46 14.39 -8.79
C TYR A 276 3.48 14.34 -10.32
N SER A 277 2.84 15.31 -11.00
CA SER A 277 2.67 15.30 -12.47
C SER A 277 3.98 15.07 -13.24
N GLY A 278 3.97 14.04 -14.09
CA GLY A 278 5.12 13.63 -14.91
C GLY A 278 6.20 12.86 -14.15
N TYR A 279 5.91 12.44 -12.92
CA TYR A 279 6.89 11.72 -12.11
C TYR A 279 7.14 10.28 -12.61
N ASP A 280 6.17 9.65 -13.24
CA ASP A 280 6.25 8.25 -13.71
C ASP A 280 6.98 8.06 -15.06
N ARG A 281 7.66 9.09 -15.55
CA ARG A 281 8.51 8.95 -16.73
C ARG A 281 9.63 7.95 -16.47
N VAL A 282 9.62 6.87 -17.21
CA VAL A 282 10.49 5.68 -17.00
C VAL A 282 11.98 5.98 -17.05
N ASP A 283 12.38 6.98 -17.84
CA ASP A 283 13.77 7.39 -18.07
C ASP A 283 14.31 8.43 -17.06
N GLN A 284 13.46 8.91 -16.15
CA GLN A 284 13.85 9.92 -15.18
C GLN A 284 14.37 9.25 -13.89
N PRO A 285 15.44 9.83 -13.29
CA PRO A 285 15.93 9.33 -12.02
C PRO A 285 14.84 9.45 -10.92
N PRO A 286 14.82 8.53 -9.95
CA PRO A 286 13.93 8.63 -8.79
C PRO A 286 14.32 9.84 -7.92
N PHE A 287 13.32 10.42 -7.24
CA PHE A 287 13.51 11.53 -6.33
C PHE A 287 13.99 11.03 -4.95
N LEU A 288 15.00 11.69 -4.36
CA LEU A 288 15.56 11.32 -3.05
C LEU A 288 15.93 9.82 -2.94
N PHE A 289 16.54 9.32 -3.99
CA PHE A 289 17.15 8.01 -4.04
C PHE A 289 18.66 8.19 -4.18
N ASP A 290 19.40 7.78 -3.18
CA ASP A 290 20.86 7.91 -3.09
C ASP A 290 21.60 6.57 -3.32
N GLY A 291 20.83 5.47 -3.50
CA GLY A 291 21.34 4.17 -3.88
C GLY A 291 21.73 4.09 -5.37
N GLU A 292 22.37 2.99 -5.73
CA GLU A 292 22.58 2.63 -7.13
C GLU A 292 21.30 2.00 -7.70
N THR A 293 20.84 2.53 -8.84
CA THR A 293 19.71 1.92 -9.55
C THR A 293 20.13 0.59 -10.18
N ASP A 294 19.35 -0.44 -9.96
CA ASP A 294 19.53 -1.71 -10.65
C ASP A 294 19.25 -1.55 -12.15
N GLY A 295 20.28 -1.64 -12.96
CA GLY A 295 20.22 -1.40 -14.42
C GLY A 295 19.61 -2.53 -15.24
N ARG A 296 19.04 -3.58 -14.61
CA ARG A 296 18.34 -4.66 -15.33
C ARG A 296 17.07 -4.18 -16.03
N LEU A 297 16.34 -3.18 -15.45
CA LEU A 297 15.21 -2.48 -16.05
C LEU A 297 15.39 -0.96 -15.95
N LEU A 298 14.53 -0.18 -16.61
CA LEU A 298 14.51 1.28 -16.44
C LEU A 298 14.02 1.65 -15.03
N PRO A 299 14.57 2.71 -14.41
CA PRO A 299 14.31 2.97 -12.99
C PRO A 299 12.83 3.02 -12.58
N LYS A 300 11.98 3.62 -13.40
CA LYS A 300 10.55 3.74 -13.12
C LYS A 300 9.68 2.86 -14.03
N GLU A 301 10.26 1.81 -14.60
CA GLU A 301 9.48 0.76 -15.24
C GLU A 301 8.62 0.08 -14.17
N ARG A 302 7.32 -0.07 -14.44
CA ARG A 302 6.41 -0.75 -13.51
C ARG A 302 6.60 -2.24 -13.57
N VAL A 303 6.58 -2.86 -12.40
CA VAL A 303 6.63 -4.30 -12.25
C VAL A 303 5.50 -4.76 -11.32
N ALA A 304 4.81 -5.85 -11.66
CA ALA A 304 4.06 -6.60 -10.67
C ALA A 304 5.07 -7.45 -9.90
N ALA A 305 5.22 -7.21 -8.62
CA ALA A 305 6.27 -7.85 -7.82
C ALA A 305 5.67 -8.63 -6.65
N ILE A 306 6.27 -9.80 -6.39
CA ILE A 306 5.83 -10.75 -5.35
C ILE A 306 7.01 -11.34 -4.61
N GLU A 307 6.72 -11.82 -3.40
CA GLU A 307 7.62 -12.69 -2.62
C GLU A 307 6.89 -13.98 -2.25
N ILE A 308 7.54 -15.11 -2.46
CA ILE A 308 7.06 -16.43 -2.06
C ILE A 308 8.19 -17.13 -1.32
N GLY A 309 8.06 -17.24 -0.01
CA GLY A 309 9.14 -17.71 0.84
C GLY A 309 10.35 -16.77 0.77
N ASP A 310 11.49 -17.27 0.35
CA ASP A 310 12.75 -16.53 0.18
C ASP A 310 13.03 -16.09 -1.28
N VAL A 311 12.06 -16.26 -2.18
CA VAL A 311 12.20 -15.91 -3.60
C VAL A 311 11.34 -14.74 -3.96
N SER A 312 11.96 -13.65 -4.40
CA SER A 312 11.30 -12.49 -4.99
C SER A 312 11.23 -12.61 -6.51
N ALA A 313 10.12 -12.22 -7.12
CA ALA A 313 9.93 -12.20 -8.57
C ALA A 313 9.23 -10.91 -9.02
N ALA A 314 9.65 -10.38 -10.17
CA ALA A 314 9.10 -9.19 -10.78
C ALA A 314 8.67 -9.46 -12.22
N PHE A 315 7.46 -9.05 -12.57
CA PHE A 315 6.87 -9.19 -13.90
C PHE A 315 6.73 -7.80 -14.53
N PRO A 316 7.60 -7.46 -15.51
CA PRO A 316 7.59 -6.12 -16.12
C PRO A 316 6.30 -5.84 -16.89
N PHE A 317 5.71 -4.67 -16.69
CA PHE A 317 4.45 -4.26 -17.34
C PHE A 317 4.51 -4.29 -18.87
N PRO A 318 5.60 -3.90 -19.57
CA PRO A 318 5.66 -4.02 -21.02
C PRO A 318 5.51 -5.47 -21.53
N ILE A 319 5.98 -6.45 -20.74
CA ILE A 319 5.78 -7.87 -21.08
C ILE A 319 4.34 -8.27 -20.76
N LEU A 320 3.83 -7.90 -19.58
CA LEU A 320 2.45 -8.19 -19.18
C LEU A 320 1.42 -7.56 -20.14
N GLU A 321 1.69 -6.36 -20.63
CA GLU A 321 0.83 -5.70 -21.65
C GLU A 321 0.72 -6.50 -22.94
N THR A 322 1.77 -7.21 -23.32
CA THR A 322 1.78 -8.07 -24.51
C THR A 322 1.11 -9.41 -24.27
N GLU A 323 1.46 -10.07 -23.15
CA GLU A 323 1.04 -11.45 -22.87
C GLU A 323 -0.33 -11.54 -22.22
N ARG A 324 -0.70 -10.53 -21.40
CA ARG A 324 -1.98 -10.44 -20.66
C ARG A 324 -2.17 -11.46 -19.57
N VAL A 325 -1.70 -12.69 -19.74
CA VAL A 325 -1.77 -13.80 -18.81
C VAL A 325 -0.42 -14.48 -18.76
N VAL A 326 0.17 -14.55 -17.59
CA VAL A 326 1.43 -15.26 -17.38
C VAL A 326 1.19 -16.36 -16.34
N ASN A 327 1.42 -17.63 -16.72
CA ASN A 327 1.48 -18.76 -15.81
C ASN A 327 2.95 -19.04 -15.52
N TYR A 328 3.41 -18.80 -14.30
CA TYR A 328 4.84 -18.91 -13.98
C TYR A 328 5.04 -19.45 -12.55
N PRO A 329 5.85 -20.51 -12.37
CA PRO A 329 6.14 -21.01 -11.04
C PRO A 329 7.18 -20.14 -10.33
N VAL A 330 6.89 -19.73 -9.09
CA VAL A 330 7.83 -19.01 -8.22
C VAL A 330 8.02 -19.83 -6.97
N ASN A 331 9.26 -20.15 -6.63
CA ASN A 331 9.62 -21.00 -5.47
C ASN A 331 8.81 -22.31 -5.38
N GLY A 332 8.53 -22.92 -6.54
CA GLY A 332 7.76 -24.18 -6.61
C GLY A 332 6.24 -24.03 -6.45
N GLN A 333 5.74 -22.82 -6.24
CA GLN A 333 4.31 -22.51 -6.23
C GLN A 333 3.86 -22.06 -7.62
N ASP A 334 2.78 -22.66 -8.13
CA ASP A 334 2.18 -22.23 -9.39
C ASP A 334 1.47 -20.90 -9.22
N VAL A 335 1.87 -19.89 -10.01
CA VAL A 335 1.36 -18.52 -9.95
C VAL A 335 0.75 -18.16 -11.31
N VAL A 336 -0.33 -17.41 -11.29
CA VAL A 336 -0.86 -16.72 -12.46
C VAL A 336 -0.86 -15.20 -12.23
N VAL A 337 -0.38 -14.46 -13.22
CA VAL A 337 -0.44 -13.00 -13.27
C VAL A 337 -1.40 -12.59 -14.38
N PHE A 338 -2.44 -11.86 -14.02
CA PHE A 338 -3.36 -11.22 -14.97
C PHE A 338 -2.95 -9.77 -15.19
N PHE A 339 -3.11 -9.30 -16.43
CA PHE A 339 -2.92 -7.89 -16.79
C PHE A 339 -4.07 -7.41 -17.65
N LYS A 340 -4.65 -6.27 -17.25
CA LYS A 340 -5.79 -5.66 -17.95
C LYS A 340 -5.56 -4.18 -18.18
N LEU A 341 -5.74 -3.69 -19.41
CA LEU A 341 -5.80 -2.25 -19.70
C LEU A 341 -7.11 -1.64 -19.17
N GLY A 342 -7.14 -0.33 -19.05
CA GLY A 342 -8.29 0.43 -18.58
C GLY A 342 -8.08 1.10 -17.22
N THR A 343 -6.82 1.22 -16.76
CA THR A 343 -6.46 1.91 -15.52
C THR A 343 -5.41 2.97 -15.80
N VAL A 344 -5.74 4.25 -15.58
CA VAL A 344 -4.81 5.34 -15.86
C VAL A 344 -3.76 5.50 -14.75
N SER A 345 -2.61 6.09 -15.09
CA SER A 345 -1.57 6.42 -14.10
C SER A 345 -2.03 7.52 -13.15
N ALA A 346 -1.79 7.35 -11.85
CA ALA A 346 -1.99 8.43 -10.87
C ALA A 346 -0.88 9.50 -10.91
N LEU A 347 0.22 9.30 -11.68
CA LEU A 347 1.47 10.06 -11.58
C LEU A 347 1.93 10.73 -12.88
N ASP A 348 1.17 10.57 -14.00
CA ASP A 348 1.54 11.08 -15.33
C ASP A 348 1.08 12.54 -15.54
N ARG A 349 -0.22 12.78 -15.74
CA ARG A 349 -0.72 14.10 -16.10
C ARG A 349 -1.13 14.91 -14.87
N ALA A 350 -1.29 16.23 -15.06
CA ALA A 350 -1.76 17.14 -14.01
C ALA A 350 -3.16 16.79 -13.49
N LEU A 351 -4.05 16.30 -14.35
CA LEU A 351 -5.31 15.66 -13.99
C LEU A 351 -5.13 14.15 -14.15
N ILE A 352 -5.39 13.39 -13.11
CA ILE A 352 -5.20 11.93 -13.11
C ILE A 352 -5.97 11.27 -14.25
N ILE A 353 -7.19 11.72 -14.50
CA ILE A 353 -8.04 11.14 -15.55
C ILE A 353 -7.51 11.35 -16.97
N ASP A 354 -6.70 12.36 -17.20
CA ASP A 354 -6.08 12.65 -18.51
C ASP A 354 -4.79 11.86 -18.72
N SER A 355 -4.39 11.04 -17.76
CA SER A 355 -3.16 10.25 -17.78
C SER A 355 -3.25 9.08 -18.74
N ASN A 356 -2.08 8.57 -19.15
CA ASN A 356 -2.01 7.37 -19.98
C ASN A 356 -2.54 6.14 -19.22
N ASP A 357 -3.19 5.24 -19.96
CA ASP A 357 -3.53 3.91 -19.46
C ASP A 357 -2.24 3.12 -19.23
N VAL A 358 -2.08 2.63 -18.02
CA VAL A 358 -0.92 1.83 -17.62
C VAL A 358 -1.32 0.40 -17.26
N GLY A 359 -2.61 0.13 -17.25
CA GLY A 359 -3.17 -1.16 -16.87
C GLY A 359 -3.14 -1.44 -15.38
N SER A 360 -3.66 -2.60 -15.04
CA SER A 360 -3.73 -3.16 -13.69
C SER A 360 -3.32 -4.62 -13.68
N THR A 361 -2.93 -5.12 -12.51
CA THR A 361 -2.52 -6.52 -12.33
C THR A 361 -3.30 -7.18 -11.21
N GLY A 362 -3.48 -8.50 -11.33
CA GLY A 362 -3.87 -9.39 -10.25
C GLY A 362 -2.94 -10.58 -10.24
N VAL A 363 -2.49 -11.01 -9.05
CA VAL A 363 -1.58 -12.14 -8.90
C VAL A 363 -2.17 -13.16 -7.93
N PHE A 364 -2.21 -14.41 -8.38
CA PHE A 364 -2.94 -15.46 -7.67
C PHE A 364 -2.17 -16.78 -7.67
N GLU A 365 -2.47 -17.62 -6.67
CA GLU A 365 -2.13 -19.04 -6.72
C GLU A 365 -2.93 -19.68 -7.87
N ALA A 366 -2.23 -20.34 -8.78
CA ALA A 366 -2.86 -21.07 -9.89
C ALA A 366 -3.33 -22.46 -9.44
N ASN A 367 -3.98 -22.52 -8.27
CA ASN A 367 -4.54 -23.73 -7.68
C ASN A 367 -5.92 -23.41 -7.10
N LEU A 368 -6.92 -24.21 -7.45
CA LEU A 368 -8.27 -24.09 -6.92
C LEU A 368 -8.73 -25.45 -6.39
N ASP A 369 -9.08 -25.50 -5.11
CA ASP A 369 -9.57 -26.73 -4.45
C ASP A 369 -8.63 -27.94 -4.65
N GLY A 370 -7.32 -27.72 -4.71
CA GLY A 370 -6.29 -28.75 -4.95
C GLY A 370 -6.05 -29.10 -6.42
N GLN A 371 -6.75 -28.46 -7.34
CA GLN A 371 -6.53 -28.62 -8.78
C GLN A 371 -5.68 -27.47 -9.31
N LYS A 372 -4.56 -27.78 -9.98
CA LYS A 372 -3.79 -26.80 -10.75
C LYS A 372 -4.62 -26.31 -11.93
N LEU A 373 -4.71 -25.00 -12.07
CA LEU A 373 -5.28 -24.33 -13.23
C LEU A 373 -4.17 -23.69 -14.07
N SER A 374 -4.42 -23.56 -15.36
CA SER A 374 -3.67 -22.71 -16.29
C SER A 374 -4.64 -21.77 -16.97
N PHE A 375 -4.16 -20.61 -17.34
CA PHE A 375 -5.01 -19.53 -17.86
C PHE A 375 -4.48 -19.01 -19.19
N SER A 376 -5.40 -18.57 -20.03
CA SER A 376 -5.10 -17.95 -21.32
C SER A 376 -6.07 -16.79 -21.57
N LEU A 377 -5.67 -15.87 -22.46
CA LEU A 377 -6.58 -14.82 -22.93
C LEU A 377 -7.36 -15.34 -24.15
N LYS A 378 -8.71 -15.35 -24.07
CA LYS A 378 -9.61 -15.74 -25.17
C LYS A 378 -10.65 -14.64 -25.37
N ASP A 379 -10.73 -14.08 -26.54
CA ASP A 379 -11.67 -13.01 -26.89
C ASP A 379 -11.62 -11.78 -25.94
N GLY A 380 -10.44 -11.53 -25.35
CA GLY A 380 -10.21 -10.42 -24.42
C GLY A 380 -10.51 -10.74 -22.96
N GLU A 381 -10.95 -11.96 -22.64
CA GLU A 381 -11.28 -12.44 -21.29
C GLU A 381 -10.22 -13.41 -20.75
N PHE A 382 -10.00 -13.40 -19.44
CA PHE A 382 -9.18 -14.40 -18.77
C PHE A 382 -9.98 -15.70 -18.64
N VAL A 383 -9.46 -16.80 -19.19
CA VAL A 383 -10.16 -18.09 -19.20
C VAL A 383 -9.24 -19.18 -18.66
N ASP A 384 -9.72 -20.00 -17.73
CA ASP A 384 -9.00 -21.21 -17.36
C ASP A 384 -9.13 -22.28 -18.46
N ASP A 385 -8.05 -23.03 -18.67
CA ASP A 385 -8.00 -24.04 -19.73
C ASP A 385 -8.66 -25.36 -19.32
N GLN A 386 -8.94 -25.58 -18.03
CA GLN A 386 -9.50 -26.83 -17.52
C GLN A 386 -11.03 -26.88 -17.64
N ALA A 387 -11.73 -25.80 -17.21
CA ALA A 387 -13.19 -25.72 -17.20
C ALA A 387 -13.72 -24.70 -18.24
N GLY A 388 -12.86 -23.82 -18.78
CA GLY A 388 -13.27 -22.78 -19.70
C GLY A 388 -14.09 -21.68 -19.04
N SER A 389 -13.97 -21.51 -17.71
CA SER A 389 -14.66 -20.44 -16.98
C SER A 389 -13.97 -19.11 -17.20
N VAL A 390 -14.73 -18.01 -17.16
CA VAL A 390 -14.25 -16.64 -17.32
C VAL A 390 -13.98 -16.02 -15.97
N TRP A 391 -12.85 -15.32 -15.87
CA TRP A 391 -12.35 -14.72 -14.62
C TRP A 391 -12.17 -13.20 -14.77
N ASN A 392 -12.39 -12.47 -13.69
CA ASN A 392 -12.09 -11.04 -13.64
C ASN A 392 -10.65 -10.78 -13.15
N ILE A 393 -10.24 -9.50 -13.18
CA ILE A 393 -8.89 -9.06 -12.76
C ILE A 393 -8.61 -9.32 -11.26
N LEU A 394 -9.65 -9.53 -10.45
CA LEU A 394 -9.54 -9.85 -9.02
C LEU A 394 -9.46 -11.38 -8.74
N GLY A 395 -9.36 -12.21 -9.81
CA GLY A 395 -9.28 -13.66 -9.66
C GLY A 395 -10.59 -14.32 -9.26
N GLU A 396 -11.72 -13.71 -9.58
CA GLU A 396 -13.06 -14.25 -9.33
C GLU A 396 -13.64 -14.82 -10.63
N ALA A 397 -14.15 -16.04 -10.59
CA ALA A 397 -14.84 -16.66 -11.74
C ALA A 397 -16.22 -16.03 -11.90
N VAL A 398 -16.42 -15.29 -13.00
CA VAL A 398 -17.64 -14.53 -13.27
C VAL A 398 -18.63 -15.27 -14.16
N ALA A 399 -18.16 -16.29 -14.91
CA ALA A 399 -19.02 -17.15 -15.74
C ALA A 399 -18.41 -18.54 -15.93
N GLY A 400 -19.22 -19.51 -16.36
CA GLY A 400 -18.79 -20.87 -16.61
C GLY A 400 -19.00 -21.82 -15.44
N GLU A 401 -18.35 -23.00 -15.50
CA GLU A 401 -18.52 -24.08 -14.51
C GLU A 401 -18.04 -23.66 -13.12
N LEU A 402 -16.97 -22.85 -13.05
CA LEU A 402 -16.38 -22.38 -11.79
C LEU A 402 -16.98 -21.07 -11.28
N GLN A 403 -18.08 -20.57 -11.86
CA GLN A 403 -18.68 -19.30 -11.46
C GLN A 403 -18.92 -19.22 -9.95
N GLY A 404 -18.52 -18.09 -9.34
CA GLY A 404 -18.60 -17.84 -7.90
C GLY A 404 -17.42 -18.38 -7.08
N LYS A 405 -16.43 -19.04 -7.73
CA LYS A 405 -15.16 -19.41 -7.13
C LYS A 405 -14.19 -18.25 -7.22
N SER A 406 -13.19 -18.23 -6.32
CA SER A 406 -12.10 -17.23 -6.31
C SER A 406 -10.77 -17.94 -6.11
N LEU A 407 -9.76 -17.45 -6.81
CA LEU A 407 -8.36 -17.83 -6.57
C LEU A 407 -7.86 -17.20 -5.27
N ASN A 408 -6.87 -17.83 -4.64
CA ASN A 408 -6.16 -17.22 -3.52
C ASN A 408 -5.25 -16.10 -4.04
N SER A 409 -5.47 -14.88 -3.56
CA SER A 409 -4.64 -13.74 -3.92
C SER A 409 -3.26 -13.85 -3.26
N ILE A 410 -2.21 -13.58 -4.03
CA ILE A 410 -0.83 -13.42 -3.54
C ILE A 410 -0.60 -11.94 -3.24
N VAL A 411 0.09 -11.65 -2.12
CA VAL A 411 0.56 -10.29 -1.82
C VAL A 411 1.46 -9.83 -2.96
N HIS A 412 1.08 -8.74 -3.61
CA HIS A 412 1.82 -8.15 -4.72
C HIS A 412 1.67 -6.64 -4.73
N GLY A 413 2.55 -5.96 -5.46
CA GLY A 413 2.45 -4.54 -5.67
C GLY A 413 2.89 -4.15 -7.08
N ASN A 414 2.34 -3.01 -7.55
CA ASN A 414 2.71 -2.42 -8.83
C ASN A 414 3.79 -1.35 -8.58
N HIS A 415 5.02 -1.79 -8.36
CA HIS A 415 6.11 -0.90 -7.95
C HIS A 415 6.87 -0.34 -9.16
N PHE A 416 7.53 0.81 -8.97
CA PHE A 416 8.63 1.18 -9.85
C PHE A 416 9.83 0.28 -9.56
N TRP A 417 10.54 -0.11 -10.62
CA TRP A 417 11.65 -1.05 -10.53
C TRP A 417 12.74 -0.63 -9.53
N PHE A 418 13.13 0.65 -9.52
CA PHE A 418 14.17 1.13 -8.60
C PHE A 418 13.80 0.89 -7.13
N ALA A 419 12.51 1.07 -6.79
CA ALA A 419 12.04 0.89 -5.43
C ALA A 419 12.03 -0.59 -5.04
N TRP A 420 11.46 -1.44 -5.88
CA TRP A 420 11.46 -2.89 -5.64
C TRP A 420 12.88 -3.46 -5.56
N GLY A 421 13.74 -3.15 -6.55
CA GLY A 421 15.11 -3.65 -6.62
C GLY A 421 16.01 -3.19 -5.47
N ALA A 422 15.74 -2.01 -4.88
CA ALA A 422 16.49 -1.52 -3.73
C ALA A 422 16.25 -2.34 -2.45
N PHE A 423 15.08 -2.94 -2.29
CA PHE A 423 14.73 -3.79 -1.16
C PHE A 423 14.89 -5.29 -1.48
N ASN A 424 14.84 -5.66 -2.76
CA ASN A 424 14.90 -7.03 -3.26
C ASN A 424 15.93 -7.18 -4.39
N PRO A 425 17.24 -7.02 -4.10
CA PRO A 425 18.29 -6.99 -5.14
C PRO A 425 18.42 -8.31 -5.91
N ASP A 426 18.10 -9.45 -5.29
CA ASP A 426 18.19 -10.78 -5.89
C ASP A 426 16.91 -11.21 -6.62
N THR A 427 15.96 -10.29 -6.84
CA THR A 427 14.70 -10.53 -7.54
C THR A 427 14.90 -11.16 -8.91
N LEU A 428 14.16 -12.24 -9.17
CA LEU A 428 14.01 -12.82 -10.49
C LEU A 428 13.17 -11.91 -11.38
N ILE A 429 13.61 -11.65 -12.60
CA ILE A 429 12.84 -10.84 -13.56
C ILE A 429 12.27 -11.79 -14.62
N TYR A 430 10.95 -11.80 -14.75
CA TYR A 430 10.29 -12.51 -15.83
C TYR A 430 10.63 -11.84 -17.18
N ASN A 431 11.06 -12.63 -18.14
CA ASN A 431 11.58 -12.17 -19.43
C ASN A 431 10.75 -12.59 -20.65
N GLY A 432 9.52 -13.06 -20.44
CA GLY A 432 8.64 -13.52 -21.52
C GLY A 432 8.96 -14.92 -22.03
N GLN A 433 9.72 -15.72 -21.29
CA GLN A 433 10.04 -17.12 -21.60
C GLN A 433 9.59 -17.98 -20.43
N GLY A 434 8.34 -18.38 -20.42
CA GLY A 434 7.71 -19.28 -19.48
C GLY A 434 7.46 -20.68 -20.05
#